data_2fdc6db8dd775a056ae046b6975c639d
#
_entry.id   2fdc6db8dd775a056ae046b6975c639d
#
_cell.length_a   1.000
_cell.length_b   1.000
_cell.length_c   1.000
_cell.angle_alpha   90.00
_cell.angle_beta   90.00
_cell.angle_gamma   90.00
#
_symmetry.space_group_name_H-M   'P 1'
#
loop_
_entity.id
_entity.type
_entity.pdbx_description
1 polymer ?
#
loop_
_entity_poly.entity_id
_entity_poly.type
_entity_poly.pdbx_seq_one_letter_code
_entity_poly.pdbx_strand_id
1 'polypeptide(L)'
;MEQTIAYIKRAHKGDKQARDTLVLGNQGLVWSVVQRFLGRGHDKEELFQIGCIGLMKAVDKFDVSYEVCFSTYAVPVIMGEIRRFLRAVSYTHLTLPTIA
;
A
#
# COMPACT_ATOMS: atom_id res chain seq x y z
N MET A 1 -1.15 14.59 -12.54
CA MET A 1 -2.34 14.45 -11.72
C MET A 1 -3.60 14.09 -12.48
N GLU A 2 -3.86 14.79 -13.57
CA GLU A 2 -5.02 14.46 -14.38
C GLU A 2 -4.95 13.04 -14.95
N GLN A 3 -3.75 12.63 -15.36
CA GLN A 3 -3.56 11.29 -15.88
C GLN A 3 -3.82 10.24 -14.79
N THR A 4 -3.40 10.52 -13.57
CA THR A 4 -3.64 9.61 -12.46
C THR A 4 -5.13 9.41 -12.23
N ILE A 5 -5.90 10.50 -12.24
CA ILE A 5 -7.34 10.43 -12.06
C ILE A 5 -8.01 9.65 -13.19
N ALA A 6 -7.55 9.88 -14.43
CA ALA A 6 -8.10 9.18 -15.58
C ALA A 6 -7.87 7.67 -15.45
N TYR A 7 -6.67 7.25 -15.04
CA TYR A 7 -6.36 5.84 -14.84
C TYR A 7 -7.17 5.25 -13.68
N ILE A 8 -7.36 6.02 -12.62
CA ILE A 8 -8.16 5.54 -11.49
C ILE A 8 -9.60 5.30 -11.93
N LYS A 9 -10.17 6.22 -12.69
CA LYS A 9 -11.52 6.05 -13.21
C LYS A 9 -11.65 4.78 -14.07
N ARG A 10 -10.65 4.54 -14.91
CA ARG A 10 -10.64 3.34 -15.74
C ARG A 10 -10.50 2.08 -14.90
N ALA A 11 -9.65 2.12 -13.87
CA ALA A 11 -9.47 1.00 -12.96
C ALA A 11 -10.77 0.69 -12.23
N HIS A 12 -11.52 1.72 -11.82
CA HIS A 12 -12.81 1.53 -11.16
C HIS A 12 -13.84 0.87 -12.06
N LYS A 13 -13.66 1.00 -13.37
CA LYS A 13 -14.54 0.35 -14.35
C LYS A 13 -14.09 -1.05 -14.70
N GLY A 14 -13.06 -1.55 -14.04
CA GLY A 14 -12.56 -2.89 -14.27
C GLY A 14 -11.39 -3.00 -15.23
N ASP A 15 -10.80 -1.87 -15.63
CA ASP A 15 -9.63 -1.87 -16.50
C ASP A 15 -8.40 -2.27 -15.69
N LYS A 16 -8.04 -3.54 -15.78
CA LYS A 16 -6.92 -4.08 -15.04
C LYS A 16 -5.59 -3.47 -15.47
N GLN A 17 -5.46 -3.15 -16.75
CA GLN A 17 -4.25 -2.54 -17.26
C GLN A 17 -4.02 -1.16 -16.66
N ALA A 18 -5.08 -0.38 -16.51
CA ALA A 18 -4.98 0.94 -15.86
C ALA A 18 -4.54 0.79 -14.41
N ARG A 19 -5.08 -0.20 -13.71
CA ARG A 19 -4.71 -0.47 -12.33
C ARG A 19 -3.24 -0.85 -12.23
N ASP A 20 -2.78 -1.75 -13.10
CA ASP A 20 -1.39 -2.17 -13.11
C ASP A 20 -0.45 -1.00 -13.42
N THR A 21 -0.84 -0.14 -14.34
CA THR A 21 -0.06 1.05 -14.68
C THR A 21 0.09 1.97 -13.47
N LEU A 22 -0.99 2.14 -12.70
CA LEU A 22 -0.94 2.97 -11.50
C LEU A 22 -0.02 2.37 -10.44
N VAL A 23 -0.08 1.06 -10.25
CA VAL A 23 0.77 0.40 -9.28
C VAL A 23 2.23 0.52 -9.67
N LEU A 24 2.55 0.27 -10.94
CA LEU A 24 3.92 0.38 -11.42
C LEU A 24 4.44 1.81 -11.33
N GLY A 25 3.60 2.78 -11.65
CA GLY A 25 4.00 4.19 -11.65
C GLY A 25 4.17 4.77 -10.25
N ASN A 26 3.68 4.08 -9.23
CA ASN A 26 3.73 4.57 -7.85
C ASN A 26 4.59 3.70 -6.93
N GLN A 27 5.47 2.87 -7.51
CA GLN A 27 6.35 2.03 -6.71
C GLN A 27 7.28 2.85 -5.82
N GLY A 28 7.74 4.02 -6.31
CA GLY A 28 8.56 4.90 -5.50
C GLY A 28 7.84 5.37 -4.25
N LEU A 29 6.54 5.59 -4.35
CA LEU A 29 5.72 5.96 -3.20
C LEU A 29 5.71 4.83 -2.17
N VAL A 30 5.55 3.59 -2.62
CA VAL A 30 5.57 2.44 -1.73
C VAL A 30 6.92 2.32 -1.03
N TRP A 31 8.02 2.47 -1.78
CA TRP A 31 9.36 2.40 -1.19
C TRP A 31 9.59 3.48 -0.16
N SER A 32 9.09 4.70 -0.40
CA SER A 32 9.25 5.79 0.57
C SER A 32 8.55 5.48 1.88
N VAL A 33 7.42 4.78 1.82
CA VAL A 33 6.71 4.36 3.03
C VAL A 33 7.44 3.20 3.70
N VAL A 34 7.90 2.23 2.92
CA VAL A 34 8.61 1.06 3.44
C VAL A 34 9.83 1.47 4.23
N GLN A 35 10.56 2.50 3.77
CA GLN A 35 11.76 2.96 4.45
C GLN A 35 11.50 3.35 5.90
N ARG A 36 10.30 3.78 6.23
CA ARG A 36 9.95 4.16 7.59
C ARG A 36 9.86 2.96 8.53
N PHE A 37 9.77 1.77 7.97
CA PHE A 37 9.63 0.54 8.75
C PHE A 37 10.86 -0.34 8.71
N LEU A 38 11.92 0.09 8.04
CA LEU A 38 13.17 -0.67 7.99
C LEU A 38 13.86 -0.64 9.35
N GLY A 39 14.68 -1.66 9.61
CA GLY A 39 15.39 -1.75 10.87
C GLY A 39 14.64 -2.47 11.96
N ARG A 40 13.47 -3.00 11.64
CA ARG A 40 12.65 -3.72 12.62
C ARG A 40 12.72 -5.23 12.44
N GLY A 41 13.72 -5.71 11.70
CA GLY A 41 13.94 -7.13 11.52
C GLY A 41 13.13 -7.77 10.41
N HIS A 42 12.45 -6.99 9.61
CA HIS A 42 11.66 -7.50 8.49
C HIS A 42 12.36 -7.24 7.17
N ASP A 43 12.19 -8.17 6.24
CA ASP A 43 12.74 -8.06 4.90
C ASP A 43 12.06 -6.91 4.16
N LYS A 44 12.87 -6.03 3.57
CA LYS A 44 12.34 -4.88 2.83
C LYS A 44 11.47 -5.30 1.66
N GLU A 45 11.79 -6.42 1.00
CA GLU A 45 11.00 -6.89 -0.12
C GLU A 45 9.63 -7.39 0.34
N GLU A 46 9.59 -8.03 1.48
CA GLU A 46 8.32 -8.45 2.07
C GLU A 46 7.45 -7.24 2.40
N LEU A 47 8.05 -6.22 3.02
CA LEU A 47 7.31 -5.00 3.32
C LEU A 47 6.85 -4.29 2.05
N PHE A 48 7.67 -4.33 1.00
CA PHE A 48 7.30 -3.74 -0.28
C PHE A 48 6.08 -4.44 -0.86
N GLN A 49 6.03 -5.76 -0.82
CA GLN A 49 4.89 -6.51 -1.31
C GLN A 49 3.61 -6.14 -0.55
N ILE A 50 3.72 -6.04 0.77
CA ILE A 50 2.58 -5.64 1.59
C ILE A 50 2.16 -4.21 1.25
N GLY A 51 3.15 -3.33 1.06
CA GLY A 51 2.88 -1.96 0.66
C GLY A 51 2.17 -1.85 -0.68
N CYS A 52 2.54 -2.71 -1.62
CA CYS A 52 1.85 -2.74 -2.91
C CYS A 52 0.39 -3.16 -2.79
N ILE A 53 0.10 -4.09 -1.88
CA ILE A 53 -1.29 -4.45 -1.60
C ILE A 53 -2.04 -3.23 -1.08
N GLY A 54 -1.42 -2.46 -0.19
CA GLY A 54 -2.01 -1.22 0.30
C GLY A 54 -2.26 -0.22 -0.82
N LEU A 55 -1.30 -0.12 -1.75
CA LEU A 55 -1.45 0.77 -2.90
C LEU A 55 -2.62 0.35 -3.77
N MET A 56 -2.77 -0.95 -4.02
CA MET A 56 -3.89 -1.46 -4.80
C MET A 56 -5.23 -1.14 -4.13
N LYS A 57 -5.28 -1.28 -2.81
CA LYS A 57 -6.48 -0.91 -2.06
C LYS A 57 -6.77 0.58 -2.17
N ALA A 58 -5.72 1.41 -2.15
CA ALA A 58 -5.87 2.84 -2.28
C ALA A 58 -6.46 3.20 -3.65
N VAL A 59 -5.96 2.55 -4.72
CA VAL A 59 -6.51 2.78 -6.06
C VAL A 59 -8.00 2.42 -6.10
N ASP A 60 -8.35 1.28 -5.54
CA ASP A 60 -9.73 0.80 -5.59
C ASP A 60 -10.68 1.69 -4.79
N LYS A 61 -10.22 2.27 -3.71
CA LYS A 61 -11.08 3.02 -2.79
C LYS A 61 -11.01 4.53 -2.95
N PHE A 62 -10.07 5.03 -3.74
CA PHE A 62 -9.94 6.48 -3.91
C PHE A 62 -11.15 7.04 -4.64
N ASP A 63 -11.77 8.04 -4.04
CA ASP A 63 -12.90 8.75 -4.64
C ASP A 63 -12.32 9.94 -5.41
N VAL A 64 -12.53 9.96 -6.72
CA VAL A 64 -11.96 11.02 -7.56
C VAL A 64 -12.54 12.40 -7.25
N SER A 65 -13.62 12.46 -6.49
CA SER A 65 -14.18 13.73 -6.04
C SER A 65 -13.44 14.31 -4.84
N TYR A 66 -12.53 13.55 -4.23
CA TYR A 66 -11.71 14.07 -3.12
C TYR A 66 -10.86 15.24 -3.61
N GLU A 67 -10.71 16.25 -2.77
CA GLU A 67 -9.93 17.44 -3.09
C GLU A 67 -8.47 17.29 -2.67
N VAL A 68 -7.95 16.07 -2.68
CA VAL A 68 -6.56 15.79 -2.34
C VAL A 68 -5.93 14.97 -3.45
N CYS A 69 -4.59 15.05 -3.56
CA CYS A 69 -3.86 14.23 -4.51
C CYS A 69 -3.97 12.76 -4.11
N PHE A 70 -3.94 11.89 -5.10
CA PHE A 70 -3.97 10.46 -4.84
C PHE A 70 -2.86 10.03 -3.89
N SER A 71 -1.63 10.56 -4.08
CA SER A 71 -0.51 10.19 -3.22
C SER A 71 -0.77 10.55 -1.75
N THR A 72 -1.42 11.69 -1.51
CA THR A 72 -1.76 12.11 -0.15
C THR A 72 -2.72 11.12 0.50
N TYR A 73 -3.64 10.58 -0.28
CA TYR A 73 -4.57 9.57 0.21
C TYR A 73 -3.90 8.20 0.36
N ALA A 74 -3.03 7.85 -0.59
CA ALA A 74 -2.45 6.51 -0.65
C ALA A 74 -1.45 6.23 0.47
N VAL A 75 -0.65 7.23 0.87
CA VAL A 75 0.37 7.02 1.89
C VAL A 75 -0.20 6.45 3.19
N PRO A 76 -1.24 7.04 3.79
CA PRO A 76 -1.81 6.46 5.00
C PRO A 76 -2.39 5.06 4.80
N VAL A 77 -2.93 4.78 3.62
CA VAL A 77 -3.48 3.46 3.32
C VAL A 77 -2.37 2.42 3.26
N ILE A 78 -1.26 2.76 2.59
CA ILE A 78 -0.10 1.88 2.51
C ILE A 78 0.48 1.64 3.91
N MET A 79 0.65 2.71 4.68
CA MET A 79 1.15 2.61 6.05
C MET A 79 0.26 1.72 6.92
N GLY A 80 -1.03 1.89 6.79
CA GLY A 80 -1.99 1.09 7.54
C GLY A 80 -1.88 -0.39 7.21
N GLU A 81 -1.68 -0.71 5.94
CA GLU A 81 -1.53 -2.09 5.52
C GLU A 81 -0.26 -2.72 6.12
N ILE A 82 0.86 -1.99 6.07
CA ILE A 82 2.11 -2.46 6.64
C ILE A 82 2.00 -2.62 8.15
N ARG A 83 1.38 -1.66 8.83
CA ARG A 83 1.19 -1.75 10.28
C ARG A 83 0.36 -2.96 10.69
N ARG A 84 -0.69 -3.25 9.94
CA ARG A 84 -1.50 -4.44 10.22
C ARG A 84 -0.69 -5.72 10.05
N PHE A 85 0.12 -5.77 9.01
CA PHE A 85 1.00 -6.91 8.77
C PHE A 85 1.98 -7.08 9.93
N LEU A 86 2.65 -6.01 10.34
CA LEU A 86 3.63 -6.05 11.41
C LEU A 86 2.98 -6.46 12.73
N ARG A 87 1.78 -5.96 13.00
CA ARG A 87 1.06 -6.32 14.22
C ARG A 87 0.70 -7.80 14.23
N ALA A 88 0.23 -8.31 13.12
CA ALA A 88 -0.14 -9.72 13.01
C ALA A 88 1.07 -10.63 13.21
N VAL A 89 2.21 -10.28 12.60
CA VAL A 89 3.44 -11.05 12.73
C VAL A 89 3.96 -10.99 14.17
N SER A 90 3.96 -9.79 14.78
CA SER A 90 4.40 -9.64 16.17
C SER A 90 3.53 -10.43 17.12
N TYR A 91 2.23 -10.40 16.91
CA TYR A 91 1.30 -11.15 17.75
C TYR A 91 1.58 -12.63 17.65
N THR A 92 1.74 -13.15 16.45
CA THR A 92 2.04 -14.56 16.23
C THR A 92 3.36 -14.93 16.88
N HIS A 93 4.36 -14.08 16.75
CA HIS A 93 5.68 -14.32 17.32
C HIS A 93 5.62 -14.36 18.84
N LEU A 94 4.85 -13.46 19.45
CA LEU A 94 4.70 -13.42 20.90
C LEU A 94 3.96 -14.65 21.42
N THR A 95 3.03 -15.16 20.64
CA THR A 95 2.24 -16.32 21.03
C THR A 95 3.09 -17.57 21.13
N LEU A 96 4.02 -17.76 20.21
CA LEU A 96 4.86 -18.96 20.18
C LEU A 96 5.68 -19.15 21.44
N PRO A 97 6.41 -18.14 21.95
CA PRO A 97 7.16 -18.32 23.20
C PRO A 97 6.26 -18.60 24.40
N THR A 98 5.07 -18.05 24.39
CA THR A 98 4.13 -18.26 25.48
C THR A 98 3.69 -19.72 25.57
N ILE A 99 3.51 -20.34 24.42
CA ILE A 99 3.09 -21.74 24.35
C ILE A 99 4.23 -22.67 24.78
N ALA A 100 5.43 -22.29 24.39
CA ALA A 100 6.60 -23.07 24.73
C ALA A 100 6.91 -23.00 26.21
#